data_e6b7c57a799e5cfaa9d3cc3518dad6ec
#
_entry.id   e6b7c57a799e5cfaa9d3cc3518dad6ec
#
_cell.length_a   1.000
_cell.length_b   1.000
_cell.length_c   1.000
_cell.angle_alpha   90.00
_cell.angle_beta   90.00
_cell.angle_gamma   90.00
#
_symmetry.space_group_name_H-M   'P 1'
#
loop_
_entity.id
_entity.type
_entity.pdbx_description
1 polymer ?
#
loop_
_entity_poly.entity_id
_entity_poly.type
_entity_poly.pdbx_seq_one_letter_code
_entity_poly.pdbx_strand_id
1 'polypeptide(L)'
;MSKPEVIIYSHYDESAAFIEGLINNLGCSVRRCTNAPEALSLCAELKPSLLIVLNGCLLLNGSELIERLRPSSQHDPAIYVVSWQQSEQAILSLLEIGVDQYITFPICTNRLLTKVAELFNIKLH
;
A
#
# COMPACT_ATOMS: atom_id res chain seq x y z
N MET A 1 -7.02 20.66 8.85
CA MET A 1 -7.33 19.30 8.41
C MET A 1 -6.08 18.45 8.36
N SER A 2 -6.17 17.25 8.87
CA SER A 2 -5.02 16.36 8.83
C SER A 2 -4.82 15.79 7.43
N LYS A 3 -3.56 15.58 7.07
CA LYS A 3 -3.22 14.94 5.80
C LYS A 3 -3.56 13.45 5.89
N PRO A 4 -3.98 12.82 4.78
CA PRO A 4 -4.15 11.38 4.77
C PRO A 4 -2.83 10.68 5.12
N GLU A 5 -2.90 9.67 5.96
CA GLU A 5 -1.73 8.89 6.36
C GLU A 5 -1.57 7.69 5.44
N VAL A 6 -0.38 7.53 4.91
CA VAL A 6 -0.03 6.41 4.03
C VAL A 6 1.20 5.71 4.59
N ILE A 7 1.16 4.39 4.65
CA ILE A 7 2.32 3.59 5.05
C ILE A 7 2.81 2.82 3.83
N ILE A 8 4.12 2.86 3.59
CA ILE A 8 4.75 2.09 2.53
C ILE A 8 5.62 1.01 3.17
N TYR A 9 5.28 -0.25 2.89
CA TYR A 9 6.02 -1.41 3.37
C TYR A 9 6.85 -1.96 2.21
N SER A 10 8.17 -1.89 2.35
CA SER A 10 9.08 -2.34 1.30
C SER A 10 10.42 -2.78 1.91
N HIS A 11 10.99 -3.83 1.33
CA HIS A 11 12.35 -4.23 1.66
C HIS A 11 13.39 -3.43 0.85
N TYR A 12 12.95 -2.59 -0.08
CA TYR A 12 13.83 -1.88 -1.01
C TYR A 12 13.64 -0.37 -0.89
N ASP A 13 14.67 0.30 -0.37
CA ASP A 13 14.62 1.74 -0.12
C ASP A 13 14.38 2.58 -1.38
N GLU A 14 15.01 2.21 -2.49
CA GLU A 14 14.90 3.01 -3.70
C GLU A 14 13.46 3.06 -4.23
N SER A 15 12.82 1.90 -4.27
CA SER A 15 11.42 1.83 -4.70
C SER A 15 10.51 2.58 -3.75
N ALA A 16 10.75 2.41 -2.45
CA ALA A 16 9.95 3.10 -1.44
C ALA A 16 10.11 4.61 -1.54
N ALA A 17 11.35 5.08 -1.72
CA ALA A 17 11.62 6.52 -1.83
C ALA A 17 10.95 7.13 -3.07
N PHE A 18 10.98 6.41 -4.18
CA PHE A 18 10.33 6.87 -5.41
C PHE A 18 8.82 7.03 -5.20
N ILE A 19 8.19 6.02 -4.63
CA ILE A 19 6.74 6.05 -4.40
C ILE A 19 6.38 7.08 -3.33
N GLU A 20 7.19 7.19 -2.29
CA GLU A 20 7.00 8.22 -1.28
C GLU A 20 6.96 9.62 -1.89
N GLY A 21 7.90 9.91 -2.80
CA GLY A 21 7.92 11.19 -3.49
C GLY A 21 6.64 11.47 -4.26
N LEU A 22 6.14 10.46 -4.98
CA LEU A 22 4.91 10.60 -5.74
C LEU A 22 3.71 10.88 -4.82
N ILE A 23 3.63 10.14 -3.72
CA ILE A 23 2.48 10.26 -2.80
C ILE A 23 2.54 11.57 -2.01
N ASN A 24 3.75 11.99 -1.60
CA ASN A 24 3.90 13.27 -0.93
C ASN A 24 3.42 14.44 -1.79
N ASN A 25 3.63 14.36 -3.10
CA ASN A 25 3.18 15.39 -4.02
C ASN A 25 1.66 15.51 -4.07
N LEU A 26 0.94 14.48 -3.64
CA LEU A 26 -0.52 14.54 -3.54
C LEU A 26 -1.00 15.17 -2.23
N GLY A 27 -0.09 15.51 -1.34
CA GLY A 27 -0.44 16.10 -0.05
C GLY A 27 -0.68 15.09 1.05
N CYS A 28 -0.16 13.87 0.90
CA CYS A 28 -0.30 12.83 1.91
C CYS A 28 0.91 12.80 2.83
N SER A 29 0.69 12.34 4.06
CA SER A 29 1.77 12.08 5.01
C SER A 29 2.19 10.62 4.85
N VAL A 30 3.50 10.37 4.66
CA VAL A 30 4.00 9.04 4.34
C VAL A 30 4.99 8.56 5.41
N ARG A 31 4.84 7.30 5.83
CA ARG A 31 5.79 6.59 6.66
C ARG A 31 6.24 5.33 5.95
N ARG A 32 7.51 4.99 6.09
CA ARG A 32 8.07 3.79 5.48
C ARG A 32 8.44 2.77 6.55
N CYS A 33 8.26 1.50 6.24
CA CYS A 33 8.71 0.41 7.10
C CYS A 33 9.28 -0.72 6.26
N THR A 34 10.09 -1.58 6.88
CA THR A 34 10.85 -2.61 6.18
C THR A 34 10.49 -4.03 6.59
N ASN A 35 9.66 -4.21 7.59
CA ASN A 35 9.26 -5.54 8.04
C ASN A 35 7.81 -5.56 8.48
N ALA A 36 7.21 -6.74 8.49
CA ALA A 36 5.80 -6.90 8.80
C ALA A 36 5.42 -6.48 10.22
N PRO A 37 6.19 -6.82 11.27
CA PRO A 37 5.85 -6.36 12.62
C PRO A 37 5.81 -4.84 12.73
N GLU A 38 6.74 -4.14 12.08
CA GLU A 38 6.76 -2.69 12.07
C GLU A 38 5.53 -2.13 11.33
N ALA A 39 5.18 -2.76 10.20
CA ALA A 39 3.99 -2.36 9.45
C ALA A 39 2.72 -2.49 10.30
N LEU A 40 2.58 -3.60 11.02
CA LEU A 40 1.44 -3.81 11.90
C LEU A 40 1.39 -2.80 13.03
N SER A 41 2.55 -2.50 13.64
CA SER A 41 2.64 -1.52 14.71
C SER A 41 2.24 -0.13 14.23
N LEU A 42 2.74 0.27 13.06
CA LEU A 42 2.41 1.58 12.49
C LEU A 42 0.93 1.66 12.13
N CYS A 43 0.36 0.58 11.59
CA CYS A 43 -1.07 0.56 11.27
C CYS A 43 -1.93 0.71 12.53
N ALA A 44 -1.54 0.04 13.61
CA ALA A 44 -2.26 0.15 14.87
C ALA A 44 -2.15 1.54 15.48
N GLU A 45 -0.96 2.15 15.41
CA GLU A 45 -0.67 3.43 16.01
C GLU A 45 -1.23 4.60 15.21
N LEU A 46 -0.97 4.63 13.92
CA LEU A 46 -1.31 5.75 13.06
C LEU A 46 -2.68 5.63 12.41
N LYS A 47 -3.22 4.42 12.34
CA LYS A 47 -4.49 4.14 11.67
C LYS A 47 -4.53 4.77 10.29
N PRO A 48 -3.62 4.34 9.39
CA PRO A 48 -3.51 4.96 8.07
C PRO A 48 -4.72 4.68 7.22
N SER A 49 -4.91 5.52 6.21
CA SER A 49 -5.97 5.30 5.23
C SER A 49 -5.52 4.36 4.11
N LEU A 50 -4.22 4.20 3.92
CA LEU A 50 -3.67 3.38 2.84
C LEU A 50 -2.37 2.73 3.28
N LEU A 51 -2.24 1.43 2.96
CA LEU A 51 -1.00 0.69 3.08
C LEU A 51 -0.58 0.26 1.68
N ILE A 52 0.61 0.65 1.26
CA ILE A 52 1.18 0.22 -0.02
C ILE A 52 2.26 -0.81 0.27
N VAL A 53 2.12 -1.99 -0.30
CA VAL A 53 3.07 -3.08 -0.12
C VAL A 53 3.81 -3.30 -1.44
N LEU A 54 5.14 -3.23 -1.38
CA LEU A 54 5.99 -3.29 -2.57
C LEU A 54 6.65 -4.65 -2.74
N ASN A 55 6.73 -5.07 -3.98
CA ASN A 55 7.48 -6.25 -4.42
C ASN A 55 7.05 -7.53 -3.71
N GLY A 56 7.99 -8.34 -3.30
CA GLY A 56 7.74 -9.64 -2.72
C GLY A 56 7.43 -9.64 -1.24
N CYS A 57 7.21 -8.48 -0.62
CA CYS A 57 6.91 -8.44 0.80
C CYS A 57 5.73 -9.32 1.17
N LEU A 58 4.71 -9.33 0.32
CA LEU A 58 3.54 -10.18 0.54
C LEU A 58 3.83 -11.67 0.32
N LEU A 59 4.81 -11.99 -0.50
CA LEU A 59 5.08 -13.39 -0.82
C LEU A 59 5.68 -14.16 0.35
N LEU A 60 6.30 -13.45 1.28
CA LEU A 60 6.92 -14.09 2.44
C LEU A 60 5.93 -14.24 3.60
N ASN A 61 5.15 -13.21 3.87
CA ASN A 61 4.21 -13.20 4.99
C ASN A 61 2.97 -12.36 4.70
N GLY A 62 2.68 -12.14 3.41
CA GLY A 62 1.70 -11.16 3.02
C GLY A 62 0.27 -11.48 3.38
N SER A 63 -0.13 -12.74 3.19
CA SER A 63 -1.49 -13.14 3.55
C SER A 63 -1.70 -12.99 5.05
N GLU A 64 -0.68 -13.32 5.84
CA GLU A 64 -0.76 -13.19 7.29
C GLU A 64 -0.90 -11.73 7.70
N LEU A 65 -0.15 -10.83 7.06
CA LEU A 65 -0.26 -9.41 7.32
C LEU A 65 -1.67 -8.90 7.03
N ILE A 66 -2.21 -9.28 5.88
CA ILE A 66 -3.54 -8.86 5.48
C ILE A 66 -4.61 -9.44 6.40
N GLU A 67 -4.48 -10.71 6.76
CA GLU A 67 -5.43 -11.35 7.66
C GLU A 67 -5.46 -10.70 9.03
N ARG A 68 -4.31 -10.23 9.51
CA ARG A 68 -4.23 -9.53 10.79
C ARG A 68 -4.83 -8.14 10.73
N LEU A 69 -4.75 -7.48 9.58
CA LEU A 69 -5.30 -6.15 9.42
C LEU A 69 -6.81 -6.16 9.22
N ARG A 70 -7.33 -7.13 8.48
CA ARG A 70 -8.74 -7.15 8.11
C ARG A 70 -9.72 -7.40 9.24
N PRO A 71 -9.41 -8.22 10.26
CA PRO A 71 -10.35 -8.37 11.37
C PRO A 71 -10.55 -7.11 12.20
N SER A 72 -9.67 -6.13 12.08
CA SER A 72 -9.75 -4.86 12.82
C SER A 72 -10.67 -3.89 12.11
N SER A 73 -11.87 -4.25 11.89
CA SER A 73 -12.80 -3.71 10.91
C SER A 73 -13.04 -2.21 10.88
N GLN A 74 -12.77 -1.47 11.94
CA GLN A 74 -13.17 -0.04 11.97
C GLN A 74 -12.18 0.90 11.31
N HIS A 75 -10.91 0.48 11.19
CA HIS A 75 -9.86 1.32 10.64
C HIS A 75 -8.92 0.52 9.76
N ASP A 76 -9.48 -0.45 9.04
CA ASP A 76 -8.69 -1.22 8.08
C ASP A 76 -8.23 -0.28 6.97
N PRO A 77 -6.91 -0.19 6.71
CA PRO A 77 -6.48 0.63 5.59
C PRO A 77 -6.86 -0.03 4.28
N ALA A 78 -7.04 0.77 3.24
CA ALA A 78 -7.01 0.23 1.89
C ALA A 78 -5.61 -0.36 1.67
N ILE A 79 -5.51 -1.45 0.93
CA ILE A 79 -4.25 -2.13 0.70
C ILE A 79 -3.99 -2.18 -0.80
N TYR A 80 -2.90 -1.54 -1.22
CA TYR A 80 -2.45 -1.54 -2.62
C TYR A 80 -1.16 -2.34 -2.68
N VAL A 81 -1.08 -3.28 -3.61
CA VAL A 81 0.14 -4.06 -3.82
C VAL A 81 0.77 -3.62 -5.13
N VAL A 82 2.06 -3.35 -5.10
CA VAL A 82 2.83 -3.01 -6.30
C VAL A 82 3.94 -4.06 -6.43
N SER A 83 3.93 -4.83 -7.51
CA SER A 83 4.83 -5.96 -7.64
C SER A 83 5.13 -6.29 -9.10
N TRP A 84 6.24 -6.99 -9.33
CA TRP A 84 6.57 -7.55 -10.64
C TRP A 84 5.76 -8.80 -10.97
N GLN A 85 5.10 -9.40 -9.98
CA GLN A 85 4.34 -10.62 -10.21
C GLN A 85 3.16 -10.35 -11.13
N GLN A 86 3.13 -11.02 -12.27
CA GLN A 86 2.09 -10.82 -13.28
C GLN A 86 1.23 -12.08 -13.48
N SER A 87 1.43 -13.11 -12.67
CA SER A 87 0.60 -14.30 -12.74
C SER A 87 -0.84 -13.95 -12.36
N GLU A 88 -1.77 -14.23 -13.26
CA GLU A 88 -3.19 -13.98 -13.01
C GLU A 88 -3.66 -14.69 -11.75
N GLN A 89 -3.22 -15.92 -11.53
CA GLN A 89 -3.60 -16.68 -10.34
C GLN A 89 -3.11 -16.00 -9.07
N ALA A 90 -1.87 -15.52 -9.08
CA ALA A 90 -1.31 -14.83 -7.90
C ALA A 90 -2.06 -13.53 -7.62
N ILE A 91 -2.39 -12.78 -8.66
CA ILE A 91 -3.13 -11.53 -8.53
C ILE A 91 -4.53 -11.80 -7.96
N LEU A 92 -5.23 -12.79 -8.52
CA LEU A 92 -6.57 -13.14 -8.04
C LEU A 92 -6.55 -13.59 -6.58
N SER A 93 -5.54 -14.37 -6.19
CA SER A 93 -5.41 -14.81 -4.81
C SER A 93 -5.27 -13.63 -3.85
N LEU A 94 -4.48 -12.63 -4.21
CA LEU A 94 -4.30 -11.44 -3.38
C LEU A 94 -5.59 -10.63 -3.28
N LEU A 95 -6.30 -10.48 -4.39
CA LEU A 95 -7.57 -9.76 -4.38
C LEU A 95 -8.60 -10.47 -3.51
N GLU A 96 -8.62 -11.80 -3.55
CA GLU A 96 -9.55 -12.58 -2.73
C GLU A 96 -9.32 -12.41 -1.23
N ILE A 97 -8.06 -12.23 -0.80
CA ILE A 97 -7.76 -12.07 0.62
C ILE A 97 -7.89 -10.62 1.09
N GLY A 98 -8.26 -9.71 0.21
CA GLY A 98 -8.61 -8.36 0.62
C GLY A 98 -7.73 -7.24 0.12
N VAL A 99 -6.86 -7.49 -0.86
CA VAL A 99 -6.10 -6.43 -1.52
C VAL A 99 -7.06 -5.61 -2.38
N ASP A 100 -6.99 -4.30 -2.26
CA ASP A 100 -7.92 -3.42 -2.98
C ASP A 100 -7.47 -3.09 -4.39
N GLN A 101 -6.16 -2.97 -4.61
CA GLN A 101 -5.61 -2.70 -5.94
C GLN A 101 -4.30 -3.45 -6.12
N TYR A 102 -4.07 -3.94 -7.31
CA TYR A 102 -2.81 -4.58 -7.68
C TYR A 102 -2.23 -3.83 -8.88
N ILE A 103 -1.01 -3.34 -8.71
CA ILE A 103 -0.32 -2.56 -9.74
C ILE A 103 1.00 -3.25 -10.08
N THR A 104 1.23 -3.51 -11.36
CA THR A 104 2.44 -4.24 -11.79
C THR A 104 3.56 -3.29 -12.17
N PHE A 105 4.80 -3.77 -12.01
CA PHE A 105 5.96 -3.07 -12.56
C PHE A 105 6.14 -3.39 -14.05
N PRO A 106 6.73 -2.49 -14.83
CA PRO A 106 7.13 -1.15 -14.42
C PRO A 106 5.92 -0.31 -14.03
N ILE A 107 6.09 0.51 -13.00
CA ILE A 107 4.97 1.25 -12.45
C ILE A 107 4.44 2.24 -13.47
N CYS A 108 3.16 2.13 -13.76
CA CYS A 108 2.45 3.20 -14.44
C CYS A 108 2.18 4.28 -13.39
N THR A 109 3.00 5.31 -13.38
CA THR A 109 2.91 6.39 -12.40
C THR A 109 1.52 6.99 -12.39
N ASN A 110 0.93 7.24 -13.55
CA ASN A 110 -0.41 7.80 -13.64
C ASN A 110 -1.46 6.89 -13.02
N ARG A 111 -1.33 5.58 -13.19
CA ARG A 111 -2.29 4.65 -12.61
C ARG A 111 -2.22 4.68 -11.08
N LEU A 112 -1.00 4.65 -10.53
CA LEU A 112 -0.82 4.71 -9.08
C LEU A 112 -1.39 6.01 -8.52
N LEU A 113 -1.02 7.15 -9.12
CA LEU A 113 -1.50 8.44 -8.66
C LEU A 113 -3.01 8.56 -8.77
N THR A 114 -3.57 8.06 -9.88
CA THR A 114 -5.02 8.10 -10.08
C THR A 114 -5.75 7.28 -9.00
N LYS A 115 -5.24 6.09 -8.69
CA LYS A 115 -5.88 5.24 -7.69
C LYS A 115 -5.79 5.84 -6.28
N VAL A 116 -4.64 6.42 -5.95
CA VAL A 116 -4.50 7.09 -4.65
C VAL A 116 -5.39 8.34 -4.58
N ALA A 117 -5.41 9.12 -5.65
CA ALA A 117 -6.24 10.33 -5.69
C ALA A 117 -7.72 9.99 -5.57
N GLU A 118 -8.17 8.92 -6.23
CA GLU A 118 -9.56 8.46 -6.11
C GLU A 118 -9.89 8.07 -4.67
N LEU A 119 -8.98 7.33 -4.03
CA LEU A 119 -9.18 6.89 -2.66
C LEU A 119 -9.35 8.07 -1.70
N PHE A 120 -8.57 9.11 -1.88
CA PHE A 120 -8.59 10.28 -0.99
C PHE A 120 -9.42 11.43 -1.53
N ASN A 121 -10.09 11.23 -2.66
CA ASN A 121 -10.92 12.25 -3.28
C ASN A 121 -10.13 13.53 -3.59
N ILE A 122 -8.91 13.35 -4.10
CA ILE A 122 -8.00 14.43 -4.48
C ILE A 122 -8.12 14.67 -5.98
N LYS A 123 -8.20 15.93 -6.38
CA LYS A 123 -8.22 16.26 -7.81
C LYS A 123 -6.80 16.30 -8.36
N LEU A 124 -6.59 15.61 -9.48
CA LEU A 124 -5.33 15.67 -10.22
C LEU A 124 -5.44 16.73 -11.31
N HIS A 125 -4.34 17.46 -11.49
CA HIS A 125 -4.26 18.49 -12.53
C HIS A 125 -3.45 18.02 -13.71
#